data_2132f0b7b441a88457846aa42c1638cf
#
_entry.id   2132f0b7b441a88457846aa42c1638cf
#
_cell.length_a   1.000
_cell.length_b   1.000
_cell.length_c   1.000
_cell.angle_alpha   90.00
_cell.angle_beta   90.00
_cell.angle_gamma   90.00
#
_symmetry.space_group_name_H-M   'P 1'
#
loop_
_entity.id
_entity.type
_entity.pdbx_description
1 polymer ?
#
loop_
_entity_poly.entity_id
_entity_poly.type
_entity_poly.pdbx_seq_one_letter_code
_entity_poly.pdbx_strand_id
1 'polypeptide(L)'
;MFNDALPRLARLVLGVFVMTAGPACADALKDEIAPTGKLRVAIAISPAGGAFWSTKSEAGGYAGVPVELGREMAAQLGVPVEYVAHQNSGQIVDAVSKGTWDVSFMPKDPEREAKMSFGPAYEVADATYIVKPGSSVTNFQTLDQPGVKVAAVNNTTTMRGAIVHLKNAKVTGYQSYDEIFGLLKSGEIDAFALSRDQLNAMAKKIPGTRVLDETFKQTVTAVVVPQNHPLSLAFVTKFMTEATSNGMLRKAYDNNGLKDTPIRTK
;
A
#
# COMPACT_ATOMS: atom_id res chain seq x y z
N MET A 1 -58.35 47.84 37.35
CA MET A 1 -58.03 47.83 35.93
C MET A 1 -56.51 47.67 35.81
N PHE A 2 -56.00 46.44 35.68
CA PHE A 2 -54.61 46.16 35.42
C PHE A 2 -54.58 45.24 34.23
N ASN A 3 -53.86 45.68 33.16
CA ASN A 3 -53.76 45.04 31.89
C ASN A 3 -52.39 44.33 31.87
N ASP A 4 -52.34 43.03 31.99
CA ASP A 4 -51.13 42.22 31.89
C ASP A 4 -50.95 41.76 30.46
N ALA A 5 -49.96 42.33 29.80
CA ALA A 5 -49.49 41.94 28.47
C ALA A 5 -48.31 40.96 28.61
N LEU A 6 -48.51 39.67 28.31
CA LEU A 6 -47.48 38.65 28.23
C LEU A 6 -46.68 38.79 26.93
N PRO A 7 -45.32 38.69 26.97
CA PRO A 7 -44.51 38.70 25.75
C PRO A 7 -44.51 37.34 25.03
N ARG A 8 -44.77 37.38 23.74
CA ARG A 8 -44.66 36.22 22.82
C ARG A 8 -43.19 35.84 22.63
N LEU A 9 -42.79 34.69 23.14
CA LEU A 9 -41.51 34.08 22.84
C LEU A 9 -41.51 33.60 21.38
N ALA A 10 -40.70 34.25 20.53
CA ALA A 10 -40.37 33.78 19.18
C ALA A 10 -39.45 32.56 19.30
N ARG A 11 -39.94 31.37 18.94
CA ARG A 11 -39.12 30.17 18.79
C ARG A 11 -38.31 30.29 17.50
N LEU A 12 -37.00 30.52 17.61
CA LEU A 12 -36.03 30.43 16.53
C LEU A 12 -35.84 28.94 16.21
N VAL A 13 -36.40 28.48 15.08
CA VAL A 13 -36.14 27.13 14.55
C VAL A 13 -34.84 27.24 13.80
N LEU A 14 -33.76 26.72 14.39
CA LEU A 14 -32.47 26.56 13.75
C LEU A 14 -32.56 25.37 12.77
N GLY A 15 -32.82 25.66 11.51
CA GLY A 15 -32.82 24.64 10.44
C GLY A 15 -31.39 24.14 10.20
N VAL A 16 -31.10 22.89 10.59
CA VAL A 16 -29.90 22.19 10.18
C VAL A 16 -30.02 21.91 8.70
N PHE A 17 -29.29 22.68 7.89
CA PHE A 17 -29.16 22.45 6.44
C PHE A 17 -28.21 21.27 6.24
N VAL A 18 -28.71 20.06 6.15
CA VAL A 18 -27.95 18.92 5.67
C VAL A 18 -27.73 19.11 4.17
N MET A 19 -26.56 19.59 3.77
CA MET A 19 -26.16 19.61 2.37
C MET A 19 -25.97 18.14 1.91
N THR A 20 -26.97 17.54 1.31
CA THR A 20 -26.84 16.34 0.52
C THR A 20 -26.09 16.70 -0.76
N ALA A 21 -24.91 16.12 -0.99
CA ALA A 21 -24.22 16.23 -2.28
C ALA A 21 -25.22 15.74 -3.36
N GLY A 22 -25.55 16.63 -4.29
CA GLY A 22 -26.54 16.34 -5.34
C GLY A 22 -26.02 15.28 -6.35
N PRO A 23 -26.90 14.67 -7.17
CA PRO A 23 -26.52 13.64 -8.15
C PRO A 23 -25.39 14.07 -9.09
N ALA A 24 -25.31 15.33 -9.48
CA ALA A 24 -24.26 15.87 -10.34
C ALA A 24 -22.83 15.74 -9.73
N CYS A 25 -22.69 15.80 -8.40
CA CYS A 25 -21.40 15.61 -7.75
C CYS A 25 -20.98 14.13 -7.71
N ALA A 26 -21.95 13.21 -7.61
CA ALA A 26 -21.71 11.79 -7.64
C ALA A 26 -21.31 11.30 -9.05
N ASP A 27 -21.88 11.88 -10.08
CA ASP A 27 -21.54 11.57 -11.49
C ASP A 27 -20.12 12.11 -11.80
N ALA A 28 -19.79 13.34 -11.43
CA ALA A 28 -18.46 13.89 -11.61
C ALA A 28 -17.35 13.09 -10.89
N LEU A 29 -17.63 12.55 -9.69
CA LEU A 29 -16.72 11.66 -9.01
C LEU A 29 -16.52 10.36 -9.79
N LYS A 30 -17.59 9.73 -10.29
CA LYS A 30 -17.50 8.49 -11.07
C LYS A 30 -16.74 8.70 -12.38
N ASP A 31 -16.98 9.80 -13.06
CA ASP A 31 -16.27 10.17 -14.28
C ASP A 31 -14.75 10.32 -14.04
N GLU A 32 -14.35 10.78 -12.86
CA GLU A 32 -12.94 10.95 -12.53
C GLU A 32 -12.29 9.63 -12.04
N ILE A 33 -12.95 8.88 -11.12
CA ILE A 33 -12.33 7.72 -10.46
C ILE A 33 -12.60 6.38 -11.16
N ALA A 34 -13.61 6.32 -12.00
CA ALA A 34 -14.02 5.12 -12.72
C ALA A 34 -14.39 5.43 -14.19
N PRO A 35 -13.49 6.09 -14.96
CA PRO A 35 -13.79 6.63 -16.29
C PRO A 35 -14.16 5.56 -17.32
N THR A 36 -13.86 4.30 -17.03
CA THR A 36 -14.22 3.16 -17.88
C THR A 36 -15.53 2.46 -17.46
N GLY A 37 -16.25 3.04 -16.49
CA GLY A 37 -17.41 2.42 -15.86
C GLY A 37 -17.06 1.34 -14.83
N LYS A 38 -15.77 1.15 -14.52
CA LYS A 38 -15.26 0.22 -13.52
C LYS A 38 -14.18 0.93 -12.69
N LEU A 39 -14.04 0.56 -11.42
CA LEU A 39 -12.91 0.98 -10.61
C LEU A 39 -11.73 0.04 -10.89
N ARG A 40 -10.68 0.54 -11.56
CA ARG A 40 -9.45 -0.23 -11.84
C ARG A 40 -8.47 -0.06 -10.68
N VAL A 41 -8.28 -1.14 -9.92
CA VAL A 41 -7.41 -1.15 -8.74
C VAL A 41 -6.10 -1.83 -9.08
N ALA A 42 -5.00 -1.08 -9.09
CA ALA A 42 -3.66 -1.64 -9.29
C ALA A 42 -3.17 -2.32 -8.00
N ILE A 43 -2.74 -3.57 -8.12
CA ILE A 43 -2.26 -4.40 -7.02
C ILE A 43 -0.89 -4.99 -7.33
N ALA A 44 -0.03 -5.08 -6.31
CA ALA A 44 1.25 -5.77 -6.41
C ALA A 44 1.13 -7.20 -5.89
N ILE A 45 1.64 -8.17 -6.65
CA ILE A 45 1.51 -9.59 -6.33
C ILE A 45 2.79 -10.11 -5.67
N SER A 46 2.63 -10.81 -4.54
CA SER A 46 3.68 -11.59 -3.90
C SER A 46 3.10 -12.91 -3.38
N PRO A 47 3.85 -14.03 -3.48
CA PRO A 47 3.41 -15.32 -2.96
C PRO A 47 3.18 -15.36 -1.44
N ALA A 48 3.69 -14.39 -0.70
CA ALA A 48 3.55 -14.28 0.75
C ALA A 48 2.33 -13.48 1.20
N GLY A 49 1.75 -12.65 0.31
CA GLY A 49 0.72 -11.68 0.70
C GLY A 49 1.28 -10.60 1.64
N GLY A 50 0.44 -9.97 2.43
CA GLY A 50 0.79 -8.93 3.39
C GLY A 50 -0.21 -7.76 3.36
N ALA A 51 0.05 -6.70 4.13
CA ALA A 51 -0.85 -5.55 4.18
C ALA A 51 -0.82 -4.73 2.87
N PHE A 52 0.34 -4.68 2.20
CA PHE A 52 0.50 -4.08 0.88
C PHE A 52 0.35 -5.09 -0.27
N TRP A 53 0.84 -6.31 -0.10
CA TRP A 53 0.91 -7.31 -1.16
C TRP A 53 -0.39 -8.10 -1.29
N SER A 54 -0.76 -8.42 -2.53
CA SER A 54 -1.84 -9.34 -2.85
C SER A 54 -1.31 -10.68 -3.35
N THR A 55 -2.12 -11.72 -3.27
CA THR A 55 -1.81 -13.06 -3.77
C THR A 55 -2.75 -13.45 -4.89
N LYS A 56 -2.36 -14.42 -5.73
CA LYS A 56 -3.28 -15.11 -6.63
C LYS A 56 -4.10 -16.12 -5.81
N SER A 57 -5.40 -16.13 -6.02
CA SER A 57 -6.31 -17.12 -5.41
C SER A 57 -6.33 -18.41 -6.23
N GLU A 58 -6.41 -19.56 -5.56
CA GLU A 58 -6.55 -20.89 -6.20
C GLU A 58 -7.85 -21.00 -7.03
N ALA A 59 -8.91 -20.29 -6.63
CA ALA A 59 -10.17 -20.24 -7.34
C ALA A 59 -10.16 -19.32 -8.58
N GLY A 60 -9.01 -18.75 -8.93
CA GLY A 60 -8.89 -17.72 -9.94
C GLY A 60 -9.28 -16.33 -9.40
N GLY A 61 -8.43 -15.34 -9.58
CA GLY A 61 -8.58 -13.99 -9.03
C GLY A 61 -7.51 -13.66 -8.00
N TYR A 62 -7.80 -12.73 -7.09
CA TYR A 62 -6.84 -12.18 -6.15
C TYR A 62 -7.38 -12.14 -4.73
N ALA A 63 -6.47 -12.21 -3.74
CA ALA A 63 -6.74 -12.01 -2.32
C ALA A 63 -5.70 -11.05 -1.72
N GLY A 64 -6.05 -10.34 -0.66
CA GLY A 64 -5.18 -9.38 0.01
C GLY A 64 -5.95 -8.19 0.56
N VAL A 65 -5.33 -7.46 1.48
CA VAL A 65 -5.91 -6.22 2.03
C VAL A 65 -6.26 -5.21 0.94
N PRO A 66 -5.37 -4.93 -0.06
CA PRO A 66 -5.70 -4.04 -1.18
C PRO A 66 -6.90 -4.52 -2.02
N VAL A 67 -7.05 -5.85 -2.17
CA VAL A 67 -8.16 -6.44 -2.92
C VAL A 67 -9.50 -6.21 -2.20
N GLU A 68 -9.53 -6.46 -0.88
CA GLU A 68 -10.75 -6.22 -0.11
C GLU A 68 -11.14 -4.74 -0.08
N LEU A 69 -10.18 -3.85 0.21
CA LEU A 69 -10.43 -2.40 0.22
C LEU A 69 -10.87 -1.89 -1.15
N GLY A 70 -10.26 -2.37 -2.24
CA GLY A 70 -10.66 -2.02 -3.61
C GLY A 70 -12.08 -2.45 -3.95
N ARG A 71 -12.48 -3.66 -3.52
CA ARG A 71 -13.85 -4.15 -3.69
C ARG A 71 -14.87 -3.29 -2.94
N GLU A 72 -14.57 -2.94 -1.69
CA GLU A 72 -15.46 -2.10 -0.88
C GLU A 72 -15.57 -0.66 -1.44
N MET A 73 -14.46 -0.09 -1.96
CA MET A 73 -14.51 1.19 -2.67
C MET A 73 -15.42 1.14 -3.89
N ALA A 74 -15.28 0.11 -4.73
CA ALA A 74 -16.10 -0.08 -5.92
C ALA A 74 -17.59 -0.25 -5.56
N ALA A 75 -17.89 -1.00 -4.48
CA ALA A 75 -19.25 -1.17 -3.96
C ALA A 75 -19.85 0.18 -3.50
N GLN A 76 -19.10 1.04 -2.79
CA GLN A 76 -19.57 2.37 -2.39
C GLN A 76 -19.82 3.30 -3.60
N LEU A 77 -19.01 3.17 -4.67
CA LEU A 77 -19.19 3.90 -5.90
C LEU A 77 -20.36 3.37 -6.75
N GLY A 78 -20.83 2.14 -6.47
CA GLY A 78 -21.84 1.45 -7.28
C GLY A 78 -21.32 1.09 -8.67
N VAL A 79 -20.05 0.69 -8.80
CA VAL A 79 -19.42 0.24 -10.05
C VAL A 79 -18.72 -1.11 -9.85
N PRO A 80 -18.50 -1.91 -10.91
CA PRO A 80 -17.68 -3.10 -10.84
C PRO A 80 -16.22 -2.77 -10.50
N VAL A 81 -15.52 -3.68 -9.80
CA VAL A 81 -14.08 -3.61 -9.59
C VAL A 81 -13.35 -4.42 -10.67
N GLU A 82 -12.20 -3.88 -11.13
CA GLU A 82 -11.25 -4.58 -11.98
C GLU A 82 -9.85 -4.50 -11.34
N TYR A 83 -9.17 -5.63 -11.18
CA TYR A 83 -7.82 -5.65 -10.60
C TYR A 83 -6.76 -5.68 -11.69
N VAL A 84 -5.85 -4.70 -11.67
CA VAL A 84 -4.71 -4.59 -12.58
C VAL A 84 -3.47 -5.08 -11.83
N ALA A 85 -3.08 -6.34 -12.07
CA ALA A 85 -2.00 -6.98 -11.35
C ALA A 85 -0.62 -6.61 -11.90
N HIS A 86 0.30 -6.29 -11.01
CA HIS A 86 1.69 -5.97 -11.27
C HIS A 86 2.61 -6.84 -10.40
N GLN A 87 3.84 -7.09 -10.86
CA GLN A 87 4.82 -7.87 -10.09
C GLN A 87 5.40 -7.12 -8.89
N ASN A 88 5.34 -5.78 -8.92
CA ASN A 88 5.87 -4.93 -7.86
C ASN A 88 5.31 -3.49 -7.95
N SER A 89 5.57 -2.70 -6.92
CA SER A 89 5.11 -1.30 -6.86
C SER A 89 5.79 -0.38 -7.88
N GLY A 90 6.97 -0.74 -8.37
CA GLY A 90 7.64 0.01 -9.43
C GLY A 90 6.86 -0.03 -10.74
N GLN A 91 6.37 -1.21 -11.13
CA GLN A 91 5.54 -1.36 -12.32
C GLN A 91 4.21 -0.60 -12.22
N ILE A 92 3.62 -0.49 -11.01
CA ILE A 92 2.43 0.35 -10.80
C ILE A 92 2.78 1.83 -11.06
N VAL A 93 3.94 2.31 -10.59
CA VAL A 93 4.42 3.68 -10.86
C VAL A 93 4.63 3.91 -12.34
N ASP A 94 5.25 2.95 -13.05
CA ASP A 94 5.51 3.06 -14.49
C ASP A 94 4.22 3.07 -15.32
N ALA A 95 3.13 2.52 -14.77
CA ALA A 95 1.83 2.45 -15.41
C ALA A 95 0.96 3.71 -15.19
N VAL A 96 1.31 4.61 -14.26
CA VAL A 96 0.48 5.78 -13.93
C VAL A 96 0.26 6.70 -15.12
N SER A 97 1.31 6.98 -15.91
CA SER A 97 1.22 7.82 -17.09
C SER A 97 0.44 7.20 -18.26
N LYS A 98 0.22 5.89 -18.20
CA LYS A 98 -0.57 5.15 -19.20
C LYS A 98 -2.07 5.16 -18.90
N GLY A 99 -2.49 5.66 -17.74
CA GLY A 99 -3.90 5.70 -17.34
C GLY A 99 -4.56 4.32 -17.24
N THR A 100 -3.81 3.27 -16.86
CA THR A 100 -4.30 1.89 -16.83
C THR A 100 -4.93 1.50 -15.50
N TRP A 101 -4.87 2.36 -14.49
CA TRP A 101 -5.47 2.17 -13.18
C TRP A 101 -5.96 3.50 -12.59
N ASP A 102 -6.89 3.43 -11.65
CA ASP A 102 -7.55 4.58 -11.03
C ASP A 102 -7.17 4.73 -9.56
N VAL A 103 -7.04 3.62 -8.83
CA VAL A 103 -6.65 3.57 -7.42
C VAL A 103 -5.59 2.52 -7.22
N SER A 104 -4.68 2.75 -6.30
CA SER A 104 -3.73 1.75 -5.82
C SER A 104 -3.43 1.96 -4.33
N PHE A 105 -2.67 1.04 -3.78
CA PHE A 105 -2.12 1.09 -2.43
C PHE A 105 -0.63 0.87 -2.57
N MET A 106 0.20 1.79 -2.06
CA MET A 106 1.63 1.62 -2.24
C MET A 106 2.48 2.38 -1.22
N PRO A 107 3.73 1.93 -1.06
CA PRO A 107 4.72 2.62 -0.27
C PRO A 107 4.95 4.05 -0.77
N LYS A 108 4.93 5.01 0.15
CA LYS A 108 5.08 6.44 -0.10
C LYS A 108 6.55 6.85 -0.08
N ASP A 109 6.97 7.69 -1.02
CA ASP A 109 8.23 8.41 -1.00
C ASP A 109 8.16 9.66 -1.92
N PRO A 110 9.15 10.59 -1.83
CA PRO A 110 9.12 11.84 -2.59
C PRO A 110 9.04 11.66 -4.12
N GLU A 111 9.68 10.64 -4.68
CA GLU A 111 9.64 10.37 -6.12
C GLU A 111 8.24 9.99 -6.60
N ARG A 112 7.51 9.26 -5.76
CA ARG A 112 6.12 8.84 -6.02
C ARG A 112 5.14 9.97 -5.79
N GLU A 113 5.36 10.80 -4.75
CA GLU A 113 4.55 11.99 -4.49
C GLU A 113 4.63 13.01 -5.63
N ALA A 114 5.71 13.03 -6.39
CA ALA A 114 5.83 13.85 -7.61
C ALA A 114 4.93 13.37 -8.77
N LYS A 115 4.40 12.15 -8.73
CA LYS A 115 3.63 11.53 -9.81
C LYS A 115 2.19 11.17 -9.42
N MET A 116 1.90 11.10 -8.13
CA MET A 116 0.63 10.58 -7.60
C MET A 116 0.24 11.32 -6.32
N SER A 117 -1.06 11.37 -6.05
CA SER A 117 -1.63 11.96 -4.83
C SER A 117 -1.94 10.87 -3.82
N PHE A 118 -1.37 10.98 -2.63
CA PHE A 118 -1.52 10.00 -1.54
C PHE A 118 -2.60 10.44 -0.55
N GLY A 119 -3.50 9.52 -0.21
CA GLY A 119 -4.44 9.62 0.88
C GLY A 119 -3.85 9.10 2.20
N PRO A 120 -4.71 8.76 3.20
CA PRO A 120 -4.27 8.28 4.49
C PRO A 120 -3.45 6.99 4.41
N ALA A 121 -2.43 6.92 5.27
CA ALA A 121 -1.64 5.73 5.49
C ALA A 121 -2.44 4.68 6.29
N TYR A 122 -2.11 3.41 6.08
CA TYR A 122 -2.72 2.30 6.81
C TYR A 122 -1.71 1.24 7.27
N GLU A 123 -0.45 1.35 6.82
CA GLU A 123 0.63 0.45 7.18
C GLU A 123 1.95 1.20 7.33
N VAL A 124 2.78 0.77 8.27
CA VAL A 124 4.21 1.11 8.33
C VAL A 124 5.00 -0.19 8.32
N ALA A 125 5.75 -0.41 7.24
CA ALA A 125 6.60 -1.58 7.07
C ALA A 125 8.07 -1.24 7.33
N ASP A 126 8.74 -2.11 8.10
CA ASP A 126 10.19 -2.04 8.31
C ASP A 126 10.92 -2.74 7.16
N ALA A 127 11.91 -2.09 6.56
CA ALA A 127 12.77 -2.67 5.54
C ALA A 127 14.12 -3.09 6.16
N THR A 128 14.55 -4.31 5.78
CA THR A 128 15.82 -4.90 6.23
C THR A 128 16.40 -5.79 5.11
N TYR A 129 17.31 -6.68 5.46
CA TYR A 129 17.91 -7.63 4.53
C TYR A 129 17.73 -9.07 5.02
N ILE A 130 17.52 -9.98 4.09
CA ILE A 130 17.72 -11.42 4.29
C ILE A 130 19.06 -11.79 3.66
N VAL A 131 19.84 -12.65 4.33
CA VAL A 131 21.12 -13.14 3.83
C VAL A 131 21.01 -14.61 3.42
N LYS A 132 21.82 -15.02 2.45
CA LYS A 132 21.84 -16.36 1.89
C LYS A 132 22.13 -17.44 2.95
N PRO A 133 21.80 -18.71 2.68
CA PRO A 133 22.12 -19.82 3.56
C PRO A 133 23.62 -19.88 3.89
N GLY A 134 23.94 -20.13 5.15
CA GLY A 134 25.34 -20.26 5.62
C GLY A 134 26.15 -18.95 5.62
N SER A 135 25.52 -17.81 5.41
CA SER A 135 26.22 -16.51 5.44
C SER A 135 26.78 -16.19 6.81
N SER A 136 28.02 -15.65 6.85
CA SER A 136 28.64 -15.07 8.03
C SER A 136 28.14 -13.67 8.39
N VAL A 137 27.35 -13.06 7.51
CA VAL A 137 26.75 -11.72 7.74
C VAL A 137 25.72 -11.81 8.86
N THR A 138 25.88 -11.00 9.90
CA THR A 138 25.00 -10.99 11.08
C THR A 138 24.34 -9.67 11.35
N ASN A 139 24.83 -8.57 10.76
CA ASN A 139 24.37 -7.20 10.96
C ASN A 139 24.71 -6.33 9.76
N PHE A 140 24.29 -5.06 9.77
CA PHE A 140 24.55 -4.12 8.67
C PHE A 140 26.03 -3.83 8.45
N GLN A 141 26.83 -3.79 9.51
CA GLN A 141 28.26 -3.55 9.39
C GLN A 141 28.99 -4.67 8.62
N THR A 142 28.61 -5.93 8.88
CA THR A 142 29.15 -7.10 8.17
C THR A 142 28.54 -7.28 6.78
N LEU A 143 27.37 -6.71 6.53
CA LEU A 143 26.73 -6.69 5.20
C LEU A 143 27.37 -5.66 4.28
N ASP A 144 27.69 -4.45 4.77
CA ASP A 144 28.19 -3.34 3.95
C ASP A 144 29.71 -3.45 3.72
N GLN A 145 30.12 -4.54 3.04
CA GLN A 145 31.50 -4.79 2.70
C GLN A 145 31.73 -4.83 1.17
N PRO A 146 32.92 -4.44 0.69
CA PRO A 146 33.28 -4.59 -0.72
C PRO A 146 33.12 -6.04 -1.20
N GLY A 147 32.51 -6.23 -2.36
CA GLY A 147 32.28 -7.54 -2.97
C GLY A 147 30.97 -8.21 -2.54
N VAL A 148 30.29 -7.74 -1.49
CA VAL A 148 28.96 -8.22 -1.11
C VAL A 148 27.92 -7.80 -2.17
N LYS A 149 27.13 -8.77 -2.66
CA LYS A 149 26.12 -8.59 -3.69
C LYS A 149 24.74 -8.52 -3.04
N VAL A 150 24.14 -7.35 -3.04
CA VAL A 150 22.80 -7.13 -2.50
C VAL A 150 21.81 -6.94 -3.64
N ALA A 151 20.75 -7.76 -3.65
CA ALA A 151 19.65 -7.60 -4.59
C ALA A 151 18.55 -6.69 -4.01
N ALA A 152 17.83 -6.03 -4.90
CA ALA A 152 16.56 -5.36 -4.60
C ALA A 152 15.66 -5.37 -5.83
N VAL A 153 14.34 -5.23 -5.64
CA VAL A 153 13.41 -5.13 -6.77
C VAL A 153 13.47 -3.71 -7.35
N ASN A 154 13.60 -3.61 -8.65
CA ASN A 154 13.71 -2.35 -9.38
C ASN A 154 12.56 -1.39 -9.07
N ASN A 155 12.90 -0.09 -9.03
CA ASN A 155 11.95 1.02 -8.87
C ASN A 155 11.08 0.93 -7.59
N THR A 156 11.63 0.29 -6.52
CA THR A 156 10.98 0.20 -5.21
C THR A 156 11.59 1.16 -4.20
N THR A 157 10.79 1.51 -3.17
CA THR A 157 11.27 2.32 -2.04
C THR A 157 12.38 1.62 -1.26
N THR A 158 12.36 0.29 -1.20
CA THR A 158 13.38 -0.53 -0.54
C THR A 158 14.70 -0.50 -1.30
N MET A 159 14.67 -0.58 -2.64
CA MET A 159 15.89 -0.43 -3.46
C MET A 159 16.54 0.93 -3.23
N ARG A 160 15.77 2.02 -3.33
CA ARG A 160 16.29 3.37 -3.09
C ARG A 160 16.85 3.52 -1.68
N GLY A 161 16.17 2.95 -0.68
CA GLY A 161 16.64 2.93 0.71
C GLY A 161 17.94 2.14 0.86
N ALA A 162 18.07 0.97 0.25
CA ALA A 162 19.27 0.15 0.29
C ALA A 162 20.47 0.84 -0.37
N ILE A 163 20.29 1.51 -1.52
CA ILE A 163 21.32 2.30 -2.20
C ILE A 163 21.83 3.44 -1.32
N VAL A 164 20.94 4.11 -0.60
CA VAL A 164 21.30 5.20 0.32
C VAL A 164 22.02 4.65 1.58
N HIS A 165 21.57 3.50 2.08
CA HIS A 165 22.08 2.90 3.31
C HIS A 165 23.48 2.28 3.13
N LEU A 166 23.67 1.47 2.08
CA LEU A 166 24.93 0.76 1.83
C LEU A 166 25.91 1.66 1.07
N LYS A 167 27.17 1.65 1.50
CA LYS A 167 28.23 2.47 0.93
C LYS A 167 29.29 1.65 0.18
N ASN A 168 29.50 0.41 0.61
CA ASN A 168 30.57 -0.47 0.12
C ASN A 168 30.00 -1.68 -0.64
N ALA A 169 28.89 -2.25 -0.18
CA ALA A 169 28.22 -3.36 -0.85
C ALA A 169 27.48 -2.89 -2.12
N LYS A 170 27.50 -3.73 -3.17
CA LYS A 170 26.85 -3.40 -4.43
C LYS A 170 25.36 -3.79 -4.42
N VAL A 171 24.48 -2.80 -4.54
CA VAL A 171 23.04 -3.02 -4.74
C VAL A 171 22.75 -3.16 -6.23
N THR A 172 22.11 -4.28 -6.62
CA THR A 172 21.69 -4.56 -8.00
C THR A 172 20.17 -4.76 -8.03
N GLY A 173 19.51 -4.08 -8.98
CA GLY A 173 18.07 -4.18 -9.19
C GLY A 173 17.70 -5.33 -10.11
N TYR A 174 16.61 -6.04 -9.78
CA TYR A 174 16.01 -7.13 -10.53
C TYR A 174 14.54 -6.87 -10.79
N GLN A 175 13.94 -7.59 -11.74
CA GLN A 175 12.57 -7.31 -12.17
C GLN A 175 11.51 -7.88 -11.21
N SER A 176 11.76 -9.00 -10.57
CA SER A 176 10.76 -9.68 -9.75
C SER A 176 11.32 -10.28 -8.46
N TYR A 177 10.40 -10.52 -7.52
CA TYR A 177 10.66 -11.25 -6.29
C TYR A 177 11.14 -12.68 -6.59
N ASP A 178 10.50 -13.37 -7.54
CA ASP A 178 10.79 -14.79 -7.85
C ASP A 178 12.19 -14.98 -8.43
N GLU A 179 12.64 -14.02 -9.25
CA GLU A 179 14.03 -14.01 -9.76
C GLU A 179 15.02 -13.94 -8.60
N ILE A 180 14.84 -12.97 -7.70
CA ILE A 180 15.73 -12.78 -6.54
C ILE A 180 15.67 -13.99 -5.58
N PHE A 181 14.47 -14.59 -5.41
CA PHE A 181 14.32 -15.80 -4.61
C PHE A 181 15.21 -16.94 -5.12
N GLY A 182 15.25 -17.15 -6.43
CA GLY A 182 16.13 -18.12 -7.07
C GLY A 182 17.61 -17.85 -6.82
N LEU A 183 18.05 -16.60 -7.03
CA LEU A 183 19.43 -16.15 -6.85
C LEU A 183 19.90 -16.24 -5.38
N LEU A 184 19.04 -15.93 -4.43
CA LEU A 184 19.35 -16.07 -3.01
C LEU A 184 19.49 -17.54 -2.60
N LYS A 185 18.60 -18.40 -3.11
CA LYS A 185 18.62 -19.83 -2.84
C LYS A 185 19.85 -20.51 -3.44
N SER A 186 20.28 -20.12 -4.64
CA SER A 186 21.51 -20.65 -5.28
C SER A 186 22.80 -20.07 -4.69
N GLY A 187 22.70 -18.97 -3.91
CA GLY A 187 23.87 -18.28 -3.34
C GLY A 187 24.58 -17.35 -4.32
N GLU A 188 24.00 -17.06 -5.49
CA GLU A 188 24.54 -16.13 -6.48
C GLU A 188 24.54 -14.68 -6.00
N ILE A 189 23.63 -14.33 -5.10
CA ILE A 189 23.61 -13.08 -4.32
C ILE A 189 23.82 -13.37 -2.84
N ASP A 190 24.34 -12.39 -2.09
CA ASP A 190 24.62 -12.53 -0.68
C ASP A 190 23.45 -12.12 0.20
N ALA A 191 22.67 -11.10 -0.26
CA ALA A 191 21.52 -10.60 0.47
C ALA A 191 20.45 -10.02 -0.46
N PHE A 192 19.23 -9.90 0.09
CA PHE A 192 18.09 -9.25 -0.55
C PHE A 192 17.44 -8.23 0.38
N ALA A 193 17.21 -7.01 -0.12
CA ALA A 193 16.56 -5.90 0.57
C ALA A 193 15.05 -5.89 0.28
N LEU A 194 14.20 -6.07 1.31
CA LEU A 194 12.75 -5.97 1.17
C LEU A 194 12.11 -5.63 2.53
N SER A 195 10.77 -5.56 2.59
CA SER A 195 10.06 -5.45 3.86
C SER A 195 10.24 -6.71 4.71
N ARG A 196 10.37 -6.54 6.01
CA ARG A 196 10.67 -7.60 6.98
C ARG A 196 9.68 -8.75 6.95
N ASP A 197 8.38 -8.45 6.79
CA ASP A 197 7.32 -9.45 6.70
C ASP A 197 7.52 -10.40 5.50
N GLN A 198 7.85 -9.83 4.32
CA GLN A 198 8.17 -10.60 3.11
C GLN A 198 9.45 -11.43 3.28
N LEU A 199 10.47 -10.85 3.89
CA LEU A 199 11.73 -11.57 4.15
C LEU A 199 11.55 -12.71 5.16
N ASN A 200 10.74 -12.53 6.20
CA ASN A 200 10.37 -13.59 7.14
C ASN A 200 9.59 -14.72 6.46
N ALA A 201 8.69 -14.38 5.53
CA ALA A 201 7.99 -15.39 4.74
C ALA A 201 8.93 -16.14 3.77
N MET A 202 9.92 -15.44 3.21
CA MET A 202 10.96 -16.04 2.38
C MET A 202 11.86 -16.98 3.19
N ALA A 203 12.29 -16.59 4.39
CA ALA A 203 13.14 -17.39 5.26
C ALA A 203 12.52 -18.75 5.60
N LYS A 204 11.19 -18.81 5.76
CA LYS A 204 10.47 -20.09 5.96
C LYS A 204 10.58 -21.05 4.76
N LYS A 205 10.83 -20.50 3.55
CA LYS A 205 10.92 -21.27 2.29
C LYS A 205 12.37 -21.59 1.89
N ILE A 206 13.36 -20.92 2.45
CA ILE A 206 14.79 -21.13 2.19
C ILE A 206 15.49 -21.38 3.53
N PRO A 207 15.58 -22.66 3.98
CA PRO A 207 16.28 -23.00 5.22
C PRO A 207 17.73 -22.51 5.23
N GLY A 208 18.20 -22.07 6.40
CA GLY A 208 19.57 -21.57 6.58
C GLY A 208 19.77 -20.09 6.22
N THR A 209 18.76 -19.42 5.69
CA THR A 209 18.77 -17.94 5.56
C THR A 209 18.54 -17.26 6.90
N ARG A 210 18.93 -15.99 7.00
CA ARG A 210 18.71 -15.14 8.18
C ARG A 210 18.19 -13.78 7.76
N VAL A 211 17.12 -13.33 8.39
CA VAL A 211 16.66 -11.94 8.30
C VAL A 211 17.40 -11.14 9.37
N LEU A 212 18.02 -10.02 8.99
CA LEU A 212 18.76 -9.17 9.94
C LEU A 212 17.78 -8.41 10.85
N ASP A 213 18.16 -8.24 12.12
CA ASP A 213 17.27 -7.61 13.12
C ASP A 213 17.15 -6.09 12.94
N GLU A 214 18.17 -5.46 12.36
CA GLU A 214 18.21 -4.03 12.15
C GLU A 214 17.24 -3.59 11.05
N THR A 215 16.77 -2.35 11.12
CA THR A 215 15.89 -1.72 10.12
C THR A 215 16.59 -0.53 9.49
N PHE A 216 16.83 -0.56 8.19
CA PHE A 216 17.47 0.56 7.48
C PHE A 216 16.49 1.63 7.02
N LYS A 217 15.19 1.28 6.90
CA LYS A 217 14.14 2.20 6.48
C LYS A 217 12.79 1.76 7.00
N GLN A 218 11.99 2.71 7.45
CA GLN A 218 10.55 2.55 7.61
C GLN A 218 9.84 3.12 6.38
N THR A 219 8.85 2.43 5.90
CA THR A 219 8.07 2.82 4.73
C THR A 219 6.60 2.85 5.07
N VAL A 220 5.97 3.97 4.82
CA VAL A 220 4.54 4.17 5.02
C VAL A 220 3.82 3.75 3.74
N THR A 221 2.84 2.85 3.85
CA THR A 221 1.94 2.47 2.75
C THR A 221 0.62 3.21 2.89
N ALA A 222 0.15 3.81 1.80
CA ALA A 222 -1.08 4.58 1.75
C ALA A 222 -1.89 4.27 0.49
N VAL A 223 -3.17 4.62 0.50
CA VAL A 223 -4.00 4.66 -0.70
C VAL A 223 -3.49 5.78 -1.62
N VAL A 224 -3.58 5.57 -2.93
CA VAL A 224 -3.05 6.51 -3.91
C VAL A 224 -3.93 6.56 -5.15
N VAL A 225 -4.02 7.76 -5.73
CA VAL A 225 -4.66 8.04 -7.03
C VAL A 225 -3.68 8.78 -7.93
N PRO A 226 -3.83 8.77 -9.27
CA PRO A 226 -3.04 9.60 -10.17
C PRO A 226 -3.11 11.09 -9.77
N GLN A 227 -2.10 11.89 -10.14
CA GLN A 227 -2.15 13.34 -9.89
C GLN A 227 -3.27 14.01 -10.66
N ASN A 228 -3.71 15.18 -10.16
CA ASN A 228 -4.77 16.00 -10.74
C ASN A 228 -6.16 15.34 -10.74
N HIS A 229 -6.40 14.45 -9.77
CA HIS A 229 -7.68 13.79 -9.53
C HIS A 229 -8.21 14.14 -8.12
N PRO A 230 -8.65 15.39 -7.88
CA PRO A 230 -9.01 15.88 -6.54
C PRO A 230 -10.26 15.23 -5.96
N LEU A 231 -11.25 14.87 -6.79
CA LEU A 231 -12.47 14.18 -6.33
C LEU A 231 -12.14 12.74 -5.92
N SER A 232 -11.31 12.07 -6.70
CA SER A 232 -10.81 10.73 -6.39
C SER A 232 -10.01 10.73 -5.09
N LEU A 233 -9.11 11.71 -4.89
CA LEU A 233 -8.33 11.85 -3.66
C LEU A 233 -9.23 12.10 -2.44
N ALA A 234 -10.22 12.98 -2.58
CA ALA A 234 -11.18 13.25 -1.52
C ALA A 234 -11.99 11.99 -1.15
N PHE A 235 -12.44 11.23 -2.15
CA PHE A 235 -13.17 9.98 -1.95
C PHE A 235 -12.32 8.93 -1.23
N VAL A 236 -11.11 8.62 -1.73
CA VAL A 236 -10.27 7.59 -1.09
C VAL A 236 -9.80 8.02 0.30
N THR A 237 -9.63 9.32 0.56
CA THR A 237 -9.31 9.86 1.88
C THR A 237 -10.44 9.61 2.87
N LYS A 238 -11.67 9.95 2.49
CA LYS A 238 -12.87 9.69 3.28
C LYS A 238 -13.04 8.19 3.54
N PHE A 239 -12.97 7.38 2.49
CA PHE A 239 -13.09 5.93 2.58
C PHE A 239 -12.10 5.32 3.58
N MET A 240 -10.80 5.64 3.47
CA MET A 240 -9.78 5.08 4.36
C MET A 240 -9.93 5.55 5.80
N THR A 241 -10.37 6.79 6.02
CA THR A 241 -10.68 7.32 7.36
C THR A 241 -11.83 6.53 8.00
N GLU A 242 -12.90 6.31 7.24
CA GLU A 242 -14.05 5.51 7.67
C GLU A 242 -13.69 4.04 7.87
N ALA A 243 -12.95 3.42 6.95
CA ALA A 243 -12.51 2.03 7.06
C ALA A 243 -11.64 1.77 8.30
N THR A 244 -10.83 2.75 8.68
CA THR A 244 -10.03 2.69 9.91
C THR A 244 -10.90 2.80 11.15
N SER A 245 -11.84 3.75 11.18
CA SER A 245 -12.67 4.04 12.36
C SER A 245 -13.78 3.01 12.62
N ASN A 246 -14.35 2.41 11.57
CA ASN A 246 -15.45 1.45 11.67
C ASN A 246 -15.01 -0.02 11.73
N GLY A 247 -13.69 -0.29 11.73
CA GLY A 247 -13.12 -1.63 11.83
C GLY A 247 -13.02 -2.40 10.50
N MET A 248 -13.42 -1.83 9.37
CA MET A 248 -13.31 -2.46 8.04
C MET A 248 -11.86 -2.81 7.71
N LEU A 249 -10.92 -1.88 7.96
CA LEU A 249 -9.49 -2.12 7.74
C LEU A 249 -8.98 -3.27 8.60
N ARG A 250 -9.35 -3.33 9.90
CA ARG A 250 -8.99 -4.45 10.79
C ARG A 250 -9.53 -5.77 10.26
N LYS A 251 -10.79 -5.80 9.82
CA LYS A 251 -11.41 -6.99 9.22
C LYS A 251 -10.66 -7.45 7.95
N ALA A 252 -10.25 -6.51 7.09
CA ALA A 252 -9.46 -6.84 5.90
C ALA A 252 -8.11 -7.48 6.26
N TYR A 253 -7.43 -6.99 7.31
CA TYR A 253 -6.22 -7.63 7.84
C TYR A 253 -6.49 -9.05 8.36
N ASP A 254 -7.52 -9.22 9.18
CA ASP A 254 -7.88 -10.50 9.81
C ASP A 254 -8.22 -11.57 8.77
N ASN A 255 -8.99 -11.21 7.74
CA ASN A 255 -9.35 -12.08 6.62
C ASN A 255 -8.14 -12.56 5.82
N ASN A 256 -7.05 -11.78 5.82
CA ASN A 256 -5.82 -12.08 5.09
C ASN A 256 -4.69 -12.62 5.99
N GLY A 257 -5.04 -13.18 7.16
CA GLY A 257 -4.10 -13.84 8.05
C GLY A 257 -3.19 -12.90 8.86
N LEU A 258 -3.51 -11.61 8.92
CA LEU A 258 -2.74 -10.56 9.59
C LEU A 258 -3.35 -10.16 10.95
N LYS A 259 -3.96 -11.10 11.67
CA LYS A 259 -4.68 -10.87 12.94
C LYS A 259 -3.82 -10.19 14.00
N ASP A 260 -2.56 -10.63 14.10
CA ASP A 260 -1.59 -10.11 15.07
C ASP A 260 -0.78 -8.92 14.55
N THR A 261 -0.99 -8.51 13.29
CA THR A 261 -0.28 -7.39 12.69
C THR A 261 -0.95 -6.08 13.13
N PRO A 262 -0.23 -5.19 13.82
CA PRO A 262 -0.80 -3.91 14.22
C PRO A 262 -1.06 -3.03 12.98
N ILE A 263 -2.21 -2.34 12.98
CA ILE A 263 -2.47 -1.29 12.02
C ILE A 263 -1.67 -0.05 12.46
N ARG A 264 -0.70 0.32 11.65
CA ARG A 264 0.14 1.50 11.87
C ARG A 264 -0.19 2.54 10.80
N THR A 265 -0.61 3.72 11.22
CA THR A 265 -0.99 4.83 10.33
C THR A 265 0.02 5.98 10.33
N LYS A 266 1.05 5.88 11.17
CA LYS A 266 2.14 6.86 11.33
C LYS A 266 3.45 6.14 11.64
#